data_8f556536bfdf3fcba3224812f12170f7
#
_entry.id   8f556536bfdf3fcba3224812f12170f7
#
_cell.length_a   1.000
_cell.length_b   1.000
_cell.length_c   1.000
_cell.angle_alpha   90.00
_cell.angle_beta   90.00
_cell.angle_gamma   90.00
#
_symmetry.space_group_name_H-M   'P 1'
#
loop_
_entity.id
_entity.type
_entity.pdbx_description
1 polymer ?
#
loop_
_entity_poly.entity_id
_entity_poly.type
_entity_poly.pdbx_seq_one_letter_code
_entity_poly.pdbx_strand_id
1 'polypeptide(L)'
;MSKGLFVIGTGTDVGKTYVTGLLLKYLRDNGYNACYFKAALSGAVKNPDGTLIPGDAVEVLSMANLDEDTDFVVPYVYETAVSPHLASRIEGHPVEMDVVRDAYNKVASKYDYVLMEGSGGIVCPIRYEGKDSKNNIMLEDIINELDLNVVLIADAGLGTINSIVTTYEYLKNRNITVCGIIMNNYKDEIMEKDNVLMVEHITGIPVIAKVYKNDENLSPLVDDNVLISYFK
;
A
#
# COMPACT_ATOMS: atom_id res chain seq x y z
N MET A 1 -5.67 18.78 9.92
CA MET A 1 -4.56 18.24 9.12
C MET A 1 -5.02 16.89 8.59
N SER A 2 -4.73 16.61 7.34
CA SER A 2 -4.97 15.30 6.75
C SER A 2 -4.14 14.24 7.46
N LYS A 3 -4.64 13.01 7.46
CA LYS A 3 -3.98 11.85 8.07
C LYS A 3 -3.72 10.78 7.02
N GLY A 4 -2.57 10.12 7.09
CA GLY A 4 -2.19 9.07 6.15
C GLY A 4 -2.02 7.71 6.78
N LEU A 5 -2.21 6.67 5.98
CA LEU A 5 -1.94 5.28 6.33
C LEU A 5 -1.27 4.58 5.15
N PHE A 6 -0.15 3.93 5.42
CA PHE A 6 0.58 3.18 4.39
C PHE A 6 0.11 1.72 4.33
N VAL A 7 -0.23 1.27 3.14
CA VAL A 7 -0.65 -0.11 2.87
C VAL A 7 0.49 -0.85 2.17
N ILE A 8 1.01 -1.89 2.79
CA ILE A 8 2.11 -2.70 2.25
C ILE A 8 1.75 -4.18 2.18
N GLY A 9 2.21 -4.86 1.14
CA GLY A 9 2.10 -6.32 1.06
C GLY A 9 3.31 -7.02 1.64
N THR A 10 3.13 -8.23 2.14
CA THR A 10 4.24 -9.12 2.51
C THR A 10 5.03 -9.62 1.30
N GLY A 11 4.56 -9.33 0.09
CA GLY A 11 5.17 -9.67 -1.20
C GLY A 11 4.43 -9.07 -2.38
N THR A 12 4.85 -9.48 -3.58
CA THR A 12 4.10 -9.23 -4.82
C THR A 12 2.90 -10.18 -4.88
N ASP A 13 1.84 -9.80 -5.57
CA ASP A 13 0.64 -10.61 -5.84
C ASP A 13 -0.15 -11.10 -4.60
N VAL A 14 0.06 -10.50 -3.44
CA VAL A 14 -0.75 -10.76 -2.23
C VAL A 14 -2.10 -10.06 -2.26
N GLY A 15 -2.42 -9.31 -3.33
CA GLY A 15 -3.67 -8.59 -3.51
C GLY A 15 -3.72 -7.19 -2.87
N LYS A 16 -2.58 -6.49 -2.78
CA LYS A 16 -2.52 -5.13 -2.21
C LYS A 16 -3.55 -4.20 -2.82
N THR A 17 -3.54 -4.05 -4.14
CA THR A 17 -4.41 -3.13 -4.89
C THR A 17 -5.88 -3.41 -4.62
N TYR A 18 -6.29 -4.67 -4.71
CA TYR A 18 -7.66 -5.09 -4.42
C TYR A 18 -8.08 -4.76 -2.98
N VAL A 19 -7.26 -5.13 -1.99
CA VAL A 19 -7.56 -4.86 -0.57
C VAL A 19 -7.51 -3.36 -0.25
N THR A 20 -6.59 -2.61 -0.88
CA THR A 20 -6.56 -1.14 -0.78
C THR A 20 -7.84 -0.52 -1.34
N GLY A 21 -8.33 -1.03 -2.47
CA GLY A 21 -9.61 -0.62 -3.05
C GLY A 21 -10.79 -0.87 -2.12
N LEU A 22 -10.86 -2.06 -1.52
CA LEU A 22 -11.89 -2.39 -0.52
C LEU A 22 -11.81 -1.49 0.72
N LEU A 23 -10.61 -1.19 1.20
CA LEU A 23 -10.40 -0.33 2.36
C LEU A 23 -10.78 1.13 2.04
N LEU A 24 -10.39 1.64 0.88
CA LEU A 24 -10.78 2.98 0.44
C LEU A 24 -12.30 3.09 0.27
N LYS A 25 -12.91 2.09 -0.38
CA LYS A 25 -14.37 2.01 -0.52
C LYS A 25 -15.06 2.03 0.84
N TYR A 26 -14.61 1.20 1.78
CA TYR A 26 -15.14 1.15 3.13
C TYR A 26 -15.11 2.53 3.81
N LEU A 27 -13.99 3.22 3.77
CA LEU A 27 -13.87 4.55 4.36
C LEU A 27 -14.87 5.54 3.73
N ARG A 28 -14.97 5.55 2.41
CA ARG A 28 -15.86 6.47 1.70
C ARG A 28 -17.34 6.16 1.93
N ASP A 29 -17.72 4.89 1.93
CA ASP A 29 -19.10 4.44 2.20
C ASP A 29 -19.54 4.80 3.63
N ASN A 30 -18.58 4.91 4.57
CA ASN A 30 -18.81 5.36 5.95
C ASN A 30 -18.62 6.88 6.15
N GLY A 31 -18.55 7.65 5.05
CA GLY A 31 -18.58 9.12 5.09
C GLY A 31 -17.23 9.78 5.33
N TYR A 32 -16.12 9.03 5.32
CA TYR A 32 -14.78 9.60 5.42
C TYR A 32 -14.34 10.18 4.06
N ASN A 33 -13.85 11.41 4.06
CA ASN A 33 -13.28 12.07 2.88
C ASN A 33 -11.87 11.52 2.62
N ALA A 34 -11.79 10.32 2.01
CA ALA A 34 -10.59 9.56 1.81
C ALA A 34 -10.20 9.46 0.33
N CYS A 35 -8.89 9.41 0.05
CA CYS A 35 -8.32 9.22 -1.27
C CYS A 35 -7.17 8.20 -1.25
N TYR A 36 -6.82 7.73 -2.44
CA TYR A 36 -5.68 6.88 -2.75
C TYR A 36 -4.44 7.72 -3.09
N PHE A 37 -3.25 7.16 -2.83
CA PHE A 37 -1.98 7.68 -3.34
C PHE A 37 -0.98 6.54 -3.56
N LYS A 38 -0.16 6.64 -4.61
CA LYS A 38 0.94 5.71 -4.87
C LYS A 38 2.12 6.46 -5.44
N ALA A 39 3.28 6.39 -4.77
CA ALA A 39 4.45 7.17 -5.15
C ALA A 39 4.99 6.85 -6.55
N ALA A 40 5.03 5.56 -6.90
CA ALA A 40 5.51 5.08 -8.18
C ALA A 40 4.81 3.79 -8.59
N LEU A 41 4.42 3.71 -9.86
CA LEU A 41 3.81 2.54 -10.49
C LEU A 41 4.61 2.14 -11.72
N SER A 42 4.88 0.86 -11.85
CA SER A 42 5.53 0.27 -13.04
C SER A 42 4.62 -0.78 -13.68
N GLY A 43 4.76 -1.00 -14.98
CA GLY A 43 3.90 -1.90 -15.75
C GLY A 43 2.57 -1.25 -16.18
N ALA A 44 2.55 0.06 -16.34
CA ALA A 44 1.39 0.76 -16.87
C ALA A 44 1.11 0.37 -18.33
N VAL A 45 -0.16 0.31 -18.67
CA VAL A 45 -0.58 0.05 -20.06
C VAL A 45 -0.52 1.35 -20.86
N LYS A 46 0.06 1.29 -22.06
CA LYS A 46 0.16 2.46 -22.94
C LYS A 46 -1.02 2.51 -23.89
N ASN A 47 -1.70 3.63 -23.91
CA ASN A 47 -2.75 3.94 -24.86
C ASN A 47 -2.18 4.22 -26.27
N PRO A 48 -3.02 4.16 -27.33
CA PRO A 48 -2.61 4.52 -28.69
C PRO A 48 -2.12 5.96 -28.85
N ASP A 49 -2.54 6.89 -28.00
CA ASP A 49 -2.11 8.30 -27.98
C ASP A 49 -0.80 8.51 -27.21
N GLY A 50 -0.24 7.44 -26.61
CA GLY A 50 1.01 7.46 -25.85
C GLY A 50 0.85 7.72 -24.36
N THR A 51 -0.34 8.00 -23.85
CA THR A 51 -0.61 8.15 -22.42
C THR A 51 -0.48 6.81 -21.68
N LEU A 52 0.01 6.83 -20.46
CA LEU A 52 0.14 5.64 -19.61
C LEU A 52 -1.06 5.52 -18.65
N ILE A 53 -1.64 4.34 -18.57
CA ILE A 53 -2.74 4.03 -17.64
C ILE A 53 -2.15 3.33 -16.41
N PRO A 54 -2.14 3.95 -15.23
CA PRO A 54 -1.70 3.32 -13.99
C PRO A 54 -2.79 2.38 -13.46
N GLY A 55 -2.73 1.10 -13.84
CA GLY A 55 -3.79 0.10 -13.59
C GLY A 55 -4.23 0.02 -12.13
N ASP A 56 -3.28 -0.01 -11.19
CA ASP A 56 -3.59 -0.07 -9.74
C ASP A 56 -4.45 1.14 -9.30
N ALA A 57 -4.10 2.35 -9.74
CA ALA A 57 -4.86 3.55 -9.40
C ALA A 57 -6.27 3.54 -10.00
N VAL A 58 -6.38 3.15 -11.27
CA VAL A 58 -7.68 3.01 -11.94
C VAL A 58 -8.57 2.01 -11.20
N GLU A 59 -8.03 0.86 -10.81
CA GLU A 59 -8.76 -0.17 -10.07
C GLU A 59 -9.25 0.35 -8.72
N VAL A 60 -8.34 0.90 -7.89
CA VAL A 60 -8.67 1.39 -6.54
C VAL A 60 -9.69 2.53 -6.58
N LEU A 61 -9.49 3.51 -7.45
CA LEU A 61 -10.41 4.64 -7.60
C LEU A 61 -11.81 4.18 -8.07
N SER A 62 -11.84 3.27 -9.03
CA SER A 62 -13.10 2.68 -9.54
C SER A 62 -13.86 1.91 -8.46
N MET A 63 -13.16 1.04 -7.69
CA MET A 63 -13.78 0.29 -6.59
C MET A 63 -14.39 1.19 -5.52
N ALA A 64 -13.77 2.32 -5.26
CA ALA A 64 -14.21 3.30 -4.26
C ALA A 64 -15.20 4.35 -4.81
N ASN A 65 -15.64 4.24 -6.06
CA ASN A 65 -16.47 5.23 -6.75
C ASN A 65 -15.91 6.66 -6.60
N LEU A 66 -14.60 6.79 -6.73
CA LEU A 66 -13.89 8.08 -6.64
C LEU A 66 -13.47 8.54 -8.04
N ASP A 67 -14.10 9.59 -8.52
CA ASP A 67 -13.71 10.27 -9.77
C ASP A 67 -12.57 11.25 -9.48
N GLU A 68 -11.33 10.74 -9.57
CA GLU A 68 -10.11 11.54 -9.39
C GLU A 68 -9.13 11.25 -10.52
N ASP A 69 -8.35 12.24 -10.89
CA ASP A 69 -7.31 12.11 -11.91
C ASP A 69 -6.18 11.19 -11.43
N THR A 70 -5.83 10.20 -12.23
CA THR A 70 -4.74 9.27 -11.91
C THR A 70 -3.39 9.98 -11.80
N ASP A 71 -3.14 11.03 -12.57
CA ASP A 71 -1.91 11.85 -12.52
C ASP A 71 -1.82 12.65 -11.21
N PHE A 72 -2.97 12.92 -10.57
CA PHE A 72 -3.03 13.59 -9.28
C PHE A 72 -2.60 12.66 -8.13
N VAL A 73 -2.86 11.36 -8.25
CA VAL A 73 -2.62 10.36 -7.19
C VAL A 73 -1.39 9.48 -7.44
N VAL A 74 -0.80 9.50 -8.65
CA VAL A 74 0.41 8.71 -8.98
C VAL A 74 1.41 9.58 -9.73
N PRO A 75 2.39 10.22 -9.03
CA PRO A 75 3.34 11.14 -9.68
C PRO A 75 4.35 10.47 -10.60
N TYR A 76 4.61 9.17 -10.44
CA TYR A 76 5.55 8.43 -11.28
C TYR A 76 4.91 7.18 -11.87
N VAL A 77 4.72 7.17 -13.18
CA VAL A 77 4.13 6.04 -13.93
C VAL A 77 5.12 5.58 -14.99
N TYR A 78 5.44 4.28 -14.98
CA TYR A 78 6.38 3.66 -15.91
C TYR A 78 5.69 2.55 -16.73
N GLU A 79 5.99 2.49 -18.04
CA GLU A 79 5.52 1.43 -18.94
C GLU A 79 6.20 0.10 -18.63
N THR A 80 7.49 0.13 -18.28
CA THR A 80 8.31 -1.06 -18.06
C THR A 80 7.86 -1.81 -16.79
N ALA A 81 7.44 -3.07 -16.95
CA ALA A 81 6.92 -3.94 -15.87
C ALA A 81 8.06 -4.62 -15.09
N VAL A 82 8.79 -3.86 -14.29
CA VAL A 82 9.84 -4.30 -13.38
C VAL A 82 9.77 -3.50 -12.08
N SER A 83 10.69 -3.73 -11.13
CA SER A 83 10.73 -2.92 -9.90
C SER A 83 10.93 -1.42 -10.20
N PRO A 84 10.36 -0.49 -9.41
CA PRO A 84 10.35 0.95 -9.72
C PRO A 84 11.75 1.53 -10.01
N HIS A 85 12.77 1.18 -9.23
CA HIS A 85 14.14 1.65 -9.45
C HIS A 85 14.72 1.24 -10.81
N LEU A 86 14.34 0.06 -11.32
CA LEU A 86 14.81 -0.41 -12.60
C LEU A 86 14.01 0.23 -13.75
N ALA A 87 12.68 0.32 -13.60
CA ALA A 87 11.81 1.00 -14.56
C ALA A 87 12.26 2.47 -14.76
N SER A 88 12.41 3.20 -13.66
CA SER A 88 12.85 4.61 -13.67
C SER A 88 14.23 4.81 -14.33
N ARG A 89 15.14 3.86 -14.14
CA ARG A 89 16.47 3.89 -14.78
C ARG A 89 16.39 3.60 -16.28
N ILE A 90 15.56 2.64 -16.71
CA ILE A 90 15.37 2.28 -18.12
C ILE A 90 14.72 3.47 -18.87
N GLU A 91 13.72 4.10 -18.26
CA GLU A 91 12.96 5.20 -18.87
C GLU A 91 13.61 6.58 -18.64
N GLY A 92 14.70 6.65 -17.87
CA GLY A 92 15.47 7.88 -17.66
C GLY A 92 14.76 8.93 -16.80
N HIS A 93 13.77 8.52 -16.00
CA HIS A 93 12.97 9.40 -15.15
C HIS A 93 13.00 8.90 -13.69
N PRO A 94 14.09 9.19 -12.93
CA PRO A 94 14.26 8.71 -11.56
C PRO A 94 13.24 9.34 -10.60
N VAL A 95 12.81 8.56 -9.60
CA VAL A 95 11.94 9.05 -8.54
C VAL A 95 12.71 10.02 -7.64
N GLU A 96 12.14 11.20 -7.39
CA GLU A 96 12.66 12.21 -6.47
C GLU A 96 11.76 12.30 -5.24
N MET A 97 12.36 12.27 -4.03
CA MET A 97 11.60 12.28 -2.77
C MET A 97 10.78 13.56 -2.62
N ASP A 98 11.34 14.71 -3.01
CA ASP A 98 10.62 15.99 -2.94
C ASP A 98 9.36 16.00 -3.82
N VAL A 99 9.42 15.40 -5.01
CA VAL A 99 8.25 15.27 -5.90
C VAL A 99 7.19 14.37 -5.29
N VAL A 100 7.59 13.25 -4.68
CA VAL A 100 6.67 12.34 -3.98
C VAL A 100 5.99 13.05 -2.81
N ARG A 101 6.77 13.75 -1.97
CA ARG A 101 6.25 14.52 -0.83
C ARG A 101 5.29 15.62 -1.28
N ASP A 102 5.66 16.39 -2.29
CA ASP A 102 4.83 17.49 -2.80
C ASP A 102 3.52 16.98 -3.43
N ALA A 103 3.56 15.87 -4.17
CA ALA A 103 2.38 15.23 -4.71
C ALA A 103 1.47 14.68 -3.60
N TYR A 104 2.04 13.99 -2.61
CA TYR A 104 1.30 13.53 -1.43
C TYR A 104 0.61 14.69 -0.69
N ASN A 105 1.34 15.80 -0.46
CA ASN A 105 0.79 16.97 0.21
C ASN A 105 -0.35 17.64 -0.57
N LYS A 106 -0.33 17.61 -1.90
CA LYS A 106 -1.45 18.08 -2.75
C LYS A 106 -2.70 17.22 -2.51
N VAL A 107 -2.57 15.89 -2.48
CA VAL A 107 -3.68 14.98 -2.16
C VAL A 107 -4.16 15.23 -0.72
N ALA A 108 -3.26 15.32 0.24
CA ALA A 108 -3.57 15.62 1.64
C ALA A 108 -4.19 17.01 1.87
N SER A 109 -4.03 17.96 0.95
CA SER A 109 -4.71 19.26 1.02
C SER A 109 -6.19 19.20 0.61
N LYS A 110 -6.58 18.16 -0.16
CA LYS A 110 -7.95 17.98 -0.68
C LYS A 110 -8.76 16.95 0.12
N TYR A 111 -8.08 15.98 0.74
CA TYR A 111 -8.69 14.86 1.44
C TYR A 111 -8.26 14.79 2.90
N ASP A 112 -9.16 14.35 3.78
CA ASP A 112 -8.89 14.25 5.22
C ASP A 112 -8.09 12.97 5.56
N TYR A 113 -8.23 11.93 4.72
CA TYR A 113 -7.53 10.64 4.86
C TYR A 113 -6.89 10.22 3.56
N VAL A 114 -5.62 9.80 3.61
CA VAL A 114 -4.89 9.31 2.43
C VAL A 114 -4.41 7.88 2.68
N LEU A 115 -4.87 6.94 1.85
CA LEU A 115 -4.34 5.59 1.78
C LEU A 115 -3.21 5.55 0.75
N MET A 116 -1.99 5.39 1.21
CA MET A 116 -0.83 5.26 0.34
C MET A 116 -0.49 3.78 0.12
N GLU A 117 -0.54 3.33 -1.13
CA GLU A 117 -0.16 1.97 -1.49
C GLU A 117 1.32 1.87 -1.85
N GLY A 118 2.02 0.89 -1.26
CA GLY A 118 3.40 0.56 -1.60
C GLY A 118 3.54 -0.32 -2.85
N SER A 119 4.74 -0.35 -3.40
CA SER A 119 5.11 -1.19 -4.55
C SER A 119 5.82 -2.47 -4.09
N GLY A 120 5.37 -3.65 -4.52
CA GLY A 120 5.96 -4.93 -4.14
C GLY A 120 5.83 -5.26 -2.64
N GLY A 121 6.88 -5.87 -2.05
CA GLY A 121 7.03 -6.04 -0.61
C GLY A 121 7.81 -4.88 0.02
N ILE A 122 8.05 -4.93 1.34
CA ILE A 122 8.71 -3.82 2.05
C ILE A 122 10.16 -3.57 1.59
N VAL A 123 10.91 -4.59 1.27
CA VAL A 123 12.27 -4.44 0.74
C VAL A 123 12.18 -4.15 -0.76
N CYS A 124 11.78 -2.93 -1.09
CA CYS A 124 11.60 -2.49 -2.47
C CYS A 124 12.41 -1.22 -2.75
N PRO A 125 13.46 -1.29 -3.59
CA PRO A 125 14.16 -0.09 -4.02
C PRO A 125 13.27 0.71 -4.98
N ILE A 126 13.10 1.98 -4.69
CA ILE A 126 12.34 2.95 -5.50
C ILE A 126 13.26 3.70 -6.44
N ARG A 127 14.46 4.07 -5.95
CA ARG A 127 15.56 4.64 -6.74
C ARG A 127 16.88 4.04 -6.28
N TYR A 128 17.74 3.69 -7.25
CA TYR A 128 19.08 3.17 -6.95
C TYR A 128 20.11 3.63 -7.99
N GLU A 129 21.10 4.38 -7.54
CA GLU A 129 22.16 4.98 -8.35
C GLU A 129 23.56 4.43 -8.00
N GLY A 130 23.63 3.39 -7.19
CA GLY A 130 24.86 2.80 -6.71
C GLY A 130 24.99 2.85 -5.19
N LYS A 131 25.93 2.04 -4.65
CA LYS A 131 26.05 1.78 -3.21
C LYS A 131 26.21 3.04 -2.35
N ASP A 132 26.96 4.02 -2.85
CA ASP A 132 27.35 5.20 -2.08
C ASP A 132 26.54 6.45 -2.47
N SER A 133 25.52 6.31 -3.33
CA SER A 133 24.64 7.42 -3.70
C SER A 133 23.72 7.82 -2.56
N LYS A 134 23.66 9.13 -2.30
CA LYS A 134 22.71 9.71 -1.34
C LYS A 134 21.29 9.84 -1.90
N ASN A 135 21.12 9.58 -3.20
CA ASN A 135 19.83 9.66 -3.88
C ASN A 135 19.10 8.31 -3.89
N ASN A 136 19.67 7.28 -3.26
CA ASN A 136 18.98 6.01 -3.13
C ASN A 136 17.75 6.16 -2.25
N ILE A 137 16.62 5.60 -2.71
CA ILE A 137 15.34 5.62 -2.01
C ILE A 137 14.83 4.20 -1.92
N MET A 138 14.61 3.74 -0.71
CA MET A 138 13.88 2.50 -0.42
C MET A 138 12.42 2.85 -0.08
N LEU A 139 11.55 1.85 -0.12
CA LEU A 139 10.13 2.08 0.18
C LEU A 139 9.92 2.60 1.62
N GLU A 140 10.70 2.10 2.58
CA GLU A 140 10.66 2.55 3.97
C GLU A 140 11.12 4.01 4.15
N ASP A 141 11.96 4.55 3.25
CA ASP A 141 12.35 5.95 3.31
C ASP A 141 11.16 6.88 3.03
N ILE A 142 10.25 6.46 2.14
CA ILE A 142 9.01 7.20 1.85
C ILE A 142 8.05 7.14 3.05
N ILE A 143 7.93 5.96 3.71
CA ILE A 143 7.10 5.82 4.91
C ILE A 143 7.60 6.76 6.02
N ASN A 144 8.92 6.81 6.23
CA ASN A 144 9.54 7.67 7.24
C ASN A 144 9.43 9.16 6.88
N GLU A 145 9.66 9.53 5.60
CA GLU A 145 9.55 10.91 5.13
C GLU A 145 8.15 11.48 5.33
N LEU A 146 7.12 10.66 5.10
CA LEU A 146 5.72 11.05 5.24
C LEU A 146 5.15 10.78 6.64
N ASP A 147 5.95 10.22 7.54
CA ASP A 147 5.60 9.90 8.93
C ASP A 147 4.32 9.06 9.05
N LEU A 148 4.23 7.96 8.28
CA LEU A 148 3.03 7.13 8.18
C LEU A 148 3.12 5.86 9.05
N ASN A 149 2.00 5.46 9.65
CA ASN A 149 1.82 4.11 10.16
C ASN A 149 1.50 3.13 9.02
N VAL A 150 1.65 1.84 9.29
CA VAL A 150 1.55 0.78 8.27
C VAL A 150 0.46 -0.22 8.62
N VAL A 151 -0.30 -0.64 7.61
CA VAL A 151 -1.13 -1.87 7.61
C VAL A 151 -0.51 -2.87 6.64
N LEU A 152 -0.33 -4.12 7.11
CA LEU A 152 0.20 -5.22 6.30
C LEU A 152 -0.93 -5.98 5.61
N ILE A 153 -0.79 -6.24 4.31
CA ILE A 153 -1.62 -7.18 3.56
C ILE A 153 -0.82 -8.44 3.29
N ALA A 154 -1.39 -9.59 3.63
CA ALA A 154 -0.80 -10.89 3.42
C ALA A 154 -1.81 -11.88 2.83
N ASP A 155 -1.34 -12.80 2.00
CA ASP A 155 -2.14 -13.97 1.61
C ASP A 155 -2.35 -14.85 2.84
N ALA A 156 -3.56 -15.36 3.06
CA ALA A 156 -3.89 -16.16 4.25
C ALA A 156 -3.33 -17.59 4.24
N GLY A 157 -2.79 -18.04 3.10
CA GLY A 157 -2.37 -19.41 2.86
C GLY A 157 -1.04 -19.81 3.51
N LEU A 158 -0.52 -20.94 3.05
CA LEU A 158 0.73 -21.52 3.54
C LEU A 158 1.92 -20.58 3.33
N GLY A 159 2.73 -20.41 4.39
CA GLY A 159 3.91 -19.53 4.39
C GLY A 159 3.65 -18.11 4.90
N THR A 160 2.38 -17.76 5.16
CA THR A 160 2.01 -16.41 5.62
C THR A 160 2.63 -16.02 6.96
N ILE A 161 2.76 -16.96 7.90
CA ILE A 161 3.39 -16.69 9.20
C ILE A 161 4.81 -16.16 9.00
N ASN A 162 5.62 -16.84 8.16
CA ASN A 162 6.98 -16.39 7.87
C ASN A 162 7.00 -15.02 7.20
N SER A 163 6.17 -14.81 6.18
CA SER A 163 6.18 -13.56 5.41
C SER A 163 5.69 -12.36 6.24
N ILE A 164 4.69 -12.53 7.08
CA ILE A 164 4.21 -11.49 8.00
C ILE A 164 5.27 -11.17 9.05
N VAL A 165 5.78 -12.19 9.76
CA VAL A 165 6.74 -11.98 10.85
C VAL A 165 8.05 -11.34 10.35
N THR A 166 8.58 -11.78 9.20
CA THR A 166 9.79 -11.20 8.64
C THR A 166 9.57 -9.75 8.17
N THR A 167 8.41 -9.45 7.57
CA THR A 167 8.04 -8.08 7.19
C THR A 167 7.87 -7.18 8.41
N TYR A 168 7.18 -7.68 9.45
CA TYR A 168 6.99 -6.97 10.70
C TYR A 168 8.32 -6.66 11.40
N GLU A 169 9.21 -7.64 11.55
CA GLU A 169 10.52 -7.45 12.17
C GLU A 169 11.40 -6.48 11.36
N TYR A 170 11.30 -6.50 10.05
CA TYR A 170 11.99 -5.53 9.19
C TYR A 170 11.52 -4.10 9.47
N LEU A 171 10.20 -3.86 9.54
CA LEU A 171 9.61 -2.56 9.83
C LEU A 171 9.93 -2.09 11.26
N LYS A 172 9.75 -2.96 12.25
CA LYS A 172 10.02 -2.70 13.66
C LYS A 172 11.47 -2.26 13.90
N ASN A 173 12.45 -2.91 13.25
CA ASN A 173 13.86 -2.55 13.34
C ASN A 173 14.19 -1.19 12.69
N ARG A 174 13.23 -0.58 11.97
CA ARG A 174 13.31 0.76 11.36
C ARG A 174 12.43 1.78 12.05
N ASN A 175 11.89 1.42 13.23
CA ASN A 175 10.96 2.24 14.02
C ASN A 175 9.68 2.64 13.26
N ILE A 176 9.25 1.81 12.31
CA ILE A 176 7.99 1.99 11.58
C ILE A 176 6.90 1.21 12.31
N THR A 177 5.81 1.90 12.65
CA THR A 177 4.69 1.31 13.39
C THR A 177 3.78 0.53 12.46
N VAL A 178 3.59 -0.76 12.76
CA VAL A 178 2.57 -1.60 12.13
C VAL A 178 1.33 -1.60 13.03
N CYS A 179 0.17 -1.19 12.49
CA CYS A 179 -1.07 -1.04 13.26
C CYS A 179 -2.03 -2.21 13.11
N GLY A 180 -1.94 -2.94 11.99
CA GLY A 180 -2.86 -4.04 11.73
C GLY A 180 -2.41 -4.92 10.58
N ILE A 181 -3.01 -6.10 10.50
CA ILE A 181 -2.80 -7.08 9.43
C ILE A 181 -4.15 -7.34 8.75
N ILE A 182 -4.18 -7.39 7.42
CA ILE A 182 -5.33 -7.84 6.63
C ILE A 182 -4.95 -9.14 5.94
N MET A 183 -5.73 -10.20 6.21
CA MET A 183 -5.54 -11.51 5.62
C MET A 183 -6.39 -11.63 4.35
N ASN A 184 -5.76 -11.65 3.19
CA ASN A 184 -6.42 -11.79 1.89
C ASN A 184 -6.50 -13.27 1.46
N ASN A 185 -7.42 -13.59 0.56
CA ASN A 185 -7.70 -14.96 0.08
C ASN A 185 -8.07 -15.91 1.23
N TYR A 186 -8.71 -15.40 2.26
CA TYR A 186 -9.15 -16.17 3.43
C TYR A 186 -10.24 -17.17 3.04
N LYS A 187 -10.21 -18.40 3.59
CA LYS A 187 -11.19 -19.46 3.27
C LYS A 187 -11.94 -19.98 4.49
N ASP A 188 -11.56 -19.51 5.68
CA ASP A 188 -12.10 -19.96 6.98
C ASP A 188 -11.82 -21.45 7.30
N GLU A 189 -10.76 -22.00 6.72
CA GLU A 189 -10.28 -23.36 6.97
C GLU A 189 -9.37 -23.40 8.20
N ILE A 190 -8.98 -24.61 8.64
CA ILE A 190 -8.19 -24.80 9.86
C ILE A 190 -6.82 -24.11 9.78
N MET A 191 -6.19 -24.12 8.59
CA MET A 191 -4.87 -23.51 8.38
C MET A 191 -4.93 -21.98 8.51
N GLU A 192 -5.90 -21.31 7.87
CA GLU A 192 -6.02 -19.85 7.95
C GLU A 192 -6.40 -19.40 9.38
N LYS A 193 -7.24 -20.15 10.07
CA LYS A 193 -7.58 -19.88 11.48
C LYS A 193 -6.35 -19.96 12.38
N ASP A 194 -5.53 -21.00 12.21
CA ASP A 194 -4.29 -21.16 12.97
C ASP A 194 -3.26 -20.08 12.60
N ASN A 195 -3.12 -19.76 11.31
CA ASN A 195 -2.25 -18.70 10.85
C ASN A 195 -2.58 -17.34 11.50
N VAL A 196 -3.87 -16.99 11.62
CA VAL A 196 -4.31 -15.76 12.33
C VAL A 196 -3.84 -15.79 13.78
N LEU A 197 -4.13 -16.85 14.52
CA LEU A 197 -3.72 -16.98 15.92
C LEU A 197 -2.20 -16.87 16.08
N MET A 198 -1.45 -17.52 15.21
CA MET A 198 0.01 -17.53 15.27
C MET A 198 0.63 -16.16 14.95
N VAL A 199 0.14 -15.46 13.92
CA VAL A 199 0.70 -14.14 13.57
C VAL A 199 0.39 -13.11 14.66
N GLU A 200 -0.82 -13.11 15.22
CA GLU A 200 -1.18 -12.23 16.34
C GLU A 200 -0.34 -12.54 17.60
N HIS A 201 -0.15 -13.83 17.91
CA HIS A 201 0.68 -14.24 19.05
C HIS A 201 2.14 -13.81 18.93
N ILE A 202 2.75 -13.99 17.75
CA ILE A 202 4.17 -13.72 17.53
C ILE A 202 4.43 -12.21 17.41
N THR A 203 3.57 -11.49 16.70
CA THR A 203 3.80 -10.06 16.41
C THR A 203 3.19 -9.13 17.46
N GLY A 204 2.14 -9.55 18.14
CA GLY A 204 1.29 -8.70 18.97
C GLY A 204 0.41 -7.74 18.16
N ILE A 205 0.38 -7.86 16.83
CA ILE A 205 -0.39 -7.00 15.93
C ILE A 205 -1.72 -7.68 15.58
N PRO A 206 -2.87 -6.99 15.71
CA PRO A 206 -4.17 -7.60 15.43
C PRO A 206 -4.40 -7.84 13.93
N VAL A 207 -5.08 -8.94 13.61
CA VAL A 207 -5.72 -9.11 12.30
C VAL A 207 -7.00 -8.29 12.28
N ILE A 208 -7.03 -7.22 11.49
CA ILE A 208 -8.11 -6.22 11.48
C ILE A 208 -9.17 -6.47 10.41
N ALA A 209 -8.89 -7.32 9.44
CA ALA A 209 -9.87 -7.79 8.47
C ALA A 209 -9.44 -9.12 7.83
N LYS A 210 -10.43 -9.86 7.38
CA LYS A 210 -10.28 -11.06 6.56
C LYS A 210 -11.03 -10.83 5.27
N VAL A 211 -10.32 -10.95 4.13
CA VAL A 211 -10.89 -10.73 2.81
C VAL A 211 -11.00 -12.08 2.10
N TYR A 212 -12.21 -12.43 1.74
CA TYR A 212 -12.50 -13.65 0.97
C TYR A 212 -12.39 -13.37 -0.53
N LYS A 213 -12.27 -14.44 -1.30
CA LYS A 213 -12.23 -14.32 -2.75
C LYS A 213 -13.52 -13.69 -3.28
N ASN A 214 -13.39 -12.63 -4.07
CA ASN A 214 -14.47 -11.85 -4.67
C ASN A 214 -15.34 -11.06 -3.66
N ASP A 215 -14.82 -10.73 -2.48
CA ASP A 215 -15.49 -9.79 -1.59
C ASP A 215 -15.64 -8.42 -2.27
N GLU A 216 -16.82 -7.86 -2.28
CA GLU A 216 -17.07 -6.53 -2.83
C GLU A 216 -17.00 -5.43 -1.76
N ASN A 217 -16.96 -5.81 -0.49
CA ASN A 217 -16.91 -4.90 0.65
C ASN A 217 -15.96 -5.43 1.72
N LEU A 218 -15.25 -4.52 2.37
CA LEU A 218 -14.44 -4.84 3.55
C LEU A 218 -15.36 -4.93 4.79
N SER A 219 -15.12 -5.94 5.60
CA SER A 219 -15.75 -6.10 6.93
C SER A 219 -14.65 -6.06 8.01
N PRO A 220 -14.29 -4.88 8.54
CA PRO A 220 -13.30 -4.79 9.60
C PRO A 220 -13.69 -5.58 10.84
N LEU A 221 -12.71 -6.16 11.52
CA LEU A 221 -12.85 -6.86 12.81
C LEU A 221 -12.63 -5.90 14.00
N VAL A 222 -12.37 -4.64 13.71
CA VAL A 222 -12.16 -3.55 14.68
C VAL A 222 -13.18 -2.45 14.45
N ASP A 223 -13.49 -1.69 15.50
CA ASP A 223 -14.39 -0.55 15.39
C ASP A 223 -13.78 0.57 14.52
N ASP A 224 -14.64 1.39 13.89
CA ASP A 224 -14.21 2.51 13.03
C ASP A 224 -13.24 3.45 13.73
N ASN A 225 -13.50 3.78 15.01
CA ASN A 225 -12.60 4.65 15.78
C ASN A 225 -11.19 4.07 15.91
N VAL A 226 -11.07 2.75 16.02
CA VAL A 226 -9.79 2.04 16.09
C VAL A 226 -9.12 2.09 14.71
N LEU A 227 -9.85 1.77 13.63
CA LEU A 227 -9.32 1.83 12.26
C LEU A 227 -8.84 3.25 11.91
N ILE A 228 -9.62 4.26 12.22
CA ILE A 228 -9.27 5.67 11.97
C ILE A 228 -8.08 6.13 12.83
N SER A 229 -7.90 5.59 14.03
CA SER A 229 -6.74 5.90 14.87
C SER A 229 -5.40 5.42 14.31
N TYR A 230 -5.41 4.52 13.32
CA TYR A 230 -4.21 4.06 12.63
C TYR A 230 -3.64 5.11 11.67
N PHE A 231 -4.48 6.02 11.18
CA PHE A 231 -4.05 7.14 10.35
C PHE A 231 -3.32 8.19 11.19
N LYS A 232 -2.16 8.62 10.71
CA LYS A 232 -1.27 9.56 11.38
C LYS A 232 -1.18 10.91 10.65
#